data_3922c1d8283f78740ec75e3480a90fe6
#
_entry.id   3922c1d8283f78740ec75e3480a90fe6
#
_cell.length_a   1.000
_cell.length_b   1.000
_cell.length_c   1.000
_cell.angle_alpha   90.00
_cell.angle_beta   90.00
_cell.angle_gamma   90.00
#
_symmetry.space_group_name_H-M   'P 1'
#
loop_
_entity.id
_entity.type
_entity.pdbx_description
1 polymer ?
#
loop_
_entity_poly.entity_id
_entity_poly.type
_entity_poly.pdbx_seq_one_letter_code
_entity_poly.pdbx_strand_id
1 'polypeptide(L)'
;TVGVLKLRGAGRVILSEPNPARLAMGRQFGADVLNNPKQDDLPDLINDLTDGYGVKIGVEAVGVPQLVADVSKMIRPRGNLVLVGVSPQGSALPVDLYDFHYKEITMSGAFGAGDAFGEALDTLPDLNFTGVVSGRFPLEQTADALEISAGGNGVKYMIAPHD
;
A
#
# COMPACT_ATOMS: atom_id res chain seq x y z
N THR A 1 4.13 2.52 -3.85
CA THR A 1 3.22 1.57 -4.58
C THR A 1 2.34 2.32 -5.57
N VAL A 2 1.49 3.30 -5.17
CA VAL A 2 0.53 3.99 -6.05
C VAL A 2 1.19 4.53 -7.33
N GLY A 3 2.23 5.34 -7.21
CA GLY A 3 2.92 5.94 -8.36
C GLY A 3 3.47 4.89 -9.34
N VAL A 4 4.07 3.82 -8.82
CA VAL A 4 4.58 2.72 -9.66
C VAL A 4 3.45 2.01 -10.41
N LEU A 5 2.31 1.77 -9.75
CA LEU A 5 1.14 1.18 -10.42
C LEU A 5 0.67 2.06 -11.59
N LYS A 6 0.61 3.38 -11.39
CA LYS A 6 0.23 4.31 -12.48
C LYS A 6 1.25 4.32 -13.61
N LEU A 7 2.54 4.38 -13.31
CA LEU A 7 3.60 4.31 -14.32
C LEU A 7 3.58 3.00 -15.12
N ARG A 8 3.20 1.90 -14.47
CA ARG A 8 3.05 0.58 -15.12
C ARG A 8 1.67 0.39 -15.80
N GLY A 9 0.90 1.46 -15.94
CA GLY A 9 -0.33 1.48 -16.74
C GLY A 9 -1.60 1.03 -16.03
N ALA A 10 -1.64 1.06 -14.71
CA ALA A 10 -2.89 0.81 -13.99
C ALA A 10 -3.93 1.87 -14.36
N GLY A 11 -5.07 1.46 -14.88
CA GLY A 11 -6.14 2.35 -15.33
C GLY A 11 -6.79 3.10 -14.18
N ARG A 12 -7.18 2.38 -13.13
CA ARG A 12 -7.73 2.98 -11.90
C ARG A 12 -6.99 2.44 -10.69
N VAL A 13 -6.50 3.33 -9.83
CA VAL A 13 -5.86 2.99 -8.56
C VAL A 13 -6.69 3.56 -7.41
N ILE A 14 -7.12 2.69 -6.52
CA ILE A 14 -7.86 3.02 -5.30
C ILE A 14 -6.88 2.89 -4.15
N LEU A 15 -6.76 3.93 -3.33
CA LEU A 15 -5.94 3.93 -2.12
C LEU A 15 -6.84 3.98 -0.89
N SER A 16 -6.70 2.99 -0.02
CA SER A 16 -7.28 3.01 1.33
C SER A 16 -6.19 3.30 2.35
N GLU A 17 -6.32 4.41 3.09
CA GLU A 17 -5.34 4.88 4.07
C GLU A 17 -6.05 5.69 5.17
N PRO A 18 -5.94 5.30 6.45
CA PRO A 18 -6.61 5.99 7.54
C PRO A 18 -5.97 7.32 7.95
N ASN A 19 -4.73 7.60 7.54
CA ASN A 19 -4.05 8.86 7.83
C ASN A 19 -4.36 9.89 6.75
N PRO A 20 -4.98 11.04 7.06
CA PRO A 20 -5.39 12.03 6.07
C PRO A 20 -4.23 12.63 5.26
N ALA A 21 -3.07 12.83 5.90
CA ALA A 21 -1.88 13.37 5.21
C ALA A 21 -1.33 12.38 4.19
N ARG A 22 -1.25 11.10 4.54
CA ARG A 22 -0.82 10.03 3.62
C ARG A 22 -1.85 9.80 2.52
N LEU A 23 -3.13 9.89 2.86
CA LEU A 23 -4.22 9.77 1.88
C LEU A 23 -4.14 10.89 0.84
N ALA A 24 -3.92 12.15 1.27
CA ALA A 24 -3.72 13.28 0.37
C ALA A 24 -2.48 13.10 -0.53
N MET A 25 -1.39 12.58 0.03
CA MET A 25 -0.18 12.23 -0.73
C MET A 25 -0.46 11.17 -1.80
N GLY A 26 -1.35 10.22 -1.54
CA GLY A 26 -1.77 9.22 -2.51
C GLY A 26 -2.33 9.83 -3.79
N ARG A 27 -3.06 10.92 -3.71
CA ARG A 27 -3.56 11.66 -4.89
C ARG A 27 -2.41 12.25 -5.71
N GLN A 28 -1.39 12.80 -5.06
CA GLN A 28 -0.20 13.32 -5.74
C GLN A 28 0.53 12.23 -6.54
N PHE A 29 0.54 11.00 -6.04
CA PHE A 29 1.10 9.84 -6.72
C PHE A 29 0.16 9.21 -7.76
N GLY A 30 -1.01 9.79 -8.00
CA GLY A 30 -1.94 9.38 -9.04
C GLY A 30 -3.00 8.38 -8.60
N ALA A 31 -3.30 8.25 -7.30
CA ALA A 31 -4.49 7.53 -6.87
C ALA A 31 -5.74 8.23 -7.42
N ASP A 32 -6.57 7.47 -8.13
CA ASP A 32 -7.79 7.98 -8.75
C ASP A 32 -8.92 8.11 -7.72
N VAL A 33 -8.98 7.17 -6.78
CA VAL A 33 -9.99 7.12 -5.71
C VAL A 33 -9.27 7.00 -4.38
N LEU A 34 -9.72 7.79 -3.41
CA LEU A 34 -9.22 7.78 -2.04
C LEU A 34 -10.31 7.28 -1.11
N ASN A 35 -9.96 6.38 -0.21
CA ASN A 35 -10.84 5.86 0.83
C ASN A 35 -10.18 6.03 2.19
N ASN A 36 -10.91 6.57 3.15
CA ASN A 36 -10.52 6.54 4.55
C ASN A 36 -11.33 5.45 5.26
N PRO A 37 -10.74 4.30 5.62
CA PRO A 37 -11.47 3.17 6.18
C PRO A 37 -12.05 3.43 7.58
N LYS A 38 -11.78 4.60 8.18
CA LYS A 38 -12.43 5.06 9.42
C LYS A 38 -13.75 5.80 9.16
N GLN A 39 -14.03 6.16 7.93
CA GLN A 39 -15.17 6.98 7.53
C GLN A 39 -16.04 6.26 6.51
N ASP A 40 -15.41 5.52 5.60
CA ASP A 40 -16.07 4.92 4.44
C ASP A 40 -15.79 3.42 4.37
N ASP A 41 -16.79 2.62 4.04
CA ASP A 41 -16.65 1.19 3.84
C ASP A 41 -15.92 0.90 2.52
N LEU A 42 -14.76 0.26 2.58
CA LEU A 42 -13.97 -0.06 1.38
C LEU A 42 -14.61 -1.16 0.51
N PRO A 43 -15.13 -2.26 1.07
CA PRO A 43 -15.88 -3.26 0.32
C PRO A 43 -17.05 -2.67 -0.48
N ASP A 44 -17.86 -1.83 0.12
CA ASP A 44 -18.99 -1.17 -0.55
C ASP A 44 -18.51 -0.28 -1.69
N LEU A 45 -17.48 0.53 -1.44
CA LEU A 45 -16.87 1.37 -2.46
C LEU A 45 -16.34 0.55 -3.66
N ILE A 46 -15.66 -0.56 -3.40
CA ILE A 46 -15.14 -1.45 -4.46
C ILE A 46 -16.31 -2.06 -5.23
N ASN A 47 -17.35 -2.50 -4.54
CA ASN A 47 -18.54 -3.07 -5.16
C ASN A 47 -19.19 -2.07 -6.13
N ASP A 48 -19.39 -0.84 -5.70
CA ASP A 48 -19.97 0.23 -6.52
C ASP A 48 -19.10 0.59 -7.74
N LEU A 49 -17.78 0.66 -7.55
CA LEU A 49 -16.83 1.03 -8.60
C LEU A 49 -16.62 -0.07 -9.66
N THR A 50 -17.02 -1.30 -9.36
CA THR A 50 -16.74 -2.48 -10.19
C THR A 50 -18.01 -3.27 -10.55
N ASP A 51 -19.20 -2.73 -10.27
CA ASP A 51 -20.48 -3.42 -10.45
C ASP A 51 -20.49 -4.82 -9.79
N GLY A 52 -19.91 -4.93 -8.61
CA GLY A 52 -19.78 -6.17 -7.86
C GLY A 52 -18.70 -7.13 -8.35
N TYR A 53 -17.96 -6.78 -9.43
CA TYR A 53 -16.99 -7.72 -10.01
C TYR A 53 -15.67 -7.81 -9.22
N GLY A 54 -15.29 -6.74 -8.53
CA GLY A 54 -14.06 -6.66 -7.74
C GLY A 54 -12.84 -6.13 -8.50
N VAL A 55 -11.72 -5.98 -7.80
CA VAL A 55 -10.48 -5.43 -8.35
C VAL A 55 -9.60 -6.52 -8.97
N LYS A 56 -8.85 -6.16 -10.03
CA LYS A 56 -7.91 -7.08 -10.67
C LYS A 56 -6.68 -7.37 -9.81
N ILE A 57 -6.20 -6.36 -9.09
CA ILE A 57 -5.03 -6.45 -8.23
C ILE A 57 -5.36 -5.81 -6.90
N GLY A 58 -5.21 -6.55 -5.82
CA GLY A 58 -5.21 -6.05 -4.45
C GLY A 58 -3.80 -6.07 -3.90
N VAL A 59 -3.39 -4.99 -3.26
CA VAL A 59 -2.07 -4.89 -2.61
C VAL A 59 -2.27 -4.63 -1.12
N GLU A 60 -1.85 -5.56 -0.30
CA GLU A 60 -1.79 -5.38 1.15
C GLU A 60 -0.39 -4.91 1.52
N ALA A 61 -0.29 -3.72 2.15
CA ALA A 61 0.99 -3.05 2.42
C ALA A 61 1.20 -2.68 3.90
N VAL A 62 0.40 -3.26 4.79
CA VAL A 62 0.45 -2.99 6.24
C VAL A 62 1.04 -4.15 7.02
N GLY A 63 0.74 -5.38 6.61
CA GLY A 63 1.16 -6.61 7.29
C GLY A 63 0.18 -7.08 8.36
N VAL A 64 -1.11 -6.74 8.23
CA VAL A 64 -2.16 -7.19 9.15
C VAL A 64 -2.92 -8.35 8.52
N PRO A 65 -2.90 -9.58 9.10
CA PRO A 65 -3.55 -10.74 8.51
C PRO A 65 -5.03 -10.54 8.19
N GLN A 66 -5.76 -9.81 9.03
CA GLN A 66 -7.17 -9.52 8.79
C GLN A 66 -7.36 -8.68 7.51
N LEU A 67 -6.49 -7.71 7.25
CA LEU A 67 -6.57 -6.90 6.02
C LEU A 67 -6.30 -7.75 4.78
N VAL A 68 -5.40 -8.74 4.85
CA VAL A 68 -5.20 -9.70 3.76
C VAL A 68 -6.49 -10.47 3.47
N ALA A 69 -7.16 -10.96 4.53
CA ALA A 69 -8.43 -11.67 4.38
C ALA A 69 -9.53 -10.78 3.79
N ASP A 70 -9.59 -9.51 4.21
CA ASP A 70 -10.60 -8.58 3.70
C ASP A 70 -10.33 -8.19 2.24
N VAL A 71 -9.06 -7.91 1.88
CA VAL A 71 -8.69 -7.64 0.48
C VAL A 71 -8.98 -8.84 -0.42
N SER A 72 -8.76 -10.08 0.06
CA SER A 72 -9.00 -11.29 -0.74
C SER A 72 -10.45 -11.40 -1.22
N LYS A 73 -11.42 -10.95 -0.43
CA LYS A 73 -12.84 -10.96 -0.77
C LYS A 73 -13.19 -10.00 -1.91
N MET A 74 -12.43 -8.90 -2.03
CA MET A 74 -12.62 -7.86 -3.03
C MET A 74 -11.93 -8.16 -4.36
N ILE A 75 -11.16 -9.25 -4.45
CA ILE A 75 -10.48 -9.66 -5.69
C ILE A 75 -11.48 -10.31 -6.65
N ARG A 76 -11.45 -9.86 -7.90
CA ARG A 76 -12.25 -10.46 -8.97
C ARG A 76 -11.72 -11.84 -9.38
N PRO A 77 -12.51 -12.64 -10.12
CA PRO A 77 -12.00 -13.84 -10.77
C PRO A 77 -10.74 -13.58 -11.60
N ARG A 78 -9.76 -14.47 -11.50
CA ARG A 78 -8.42 -14.37 -12.12
C ARG A 78 -7.66 -13.11 -11.72
N GLY A 79 -7.93 -12.60 -10.51
CA GLY A 79 -7.20 -11.47 -9.94
C GLY A 79 -6.01 -11.91 -9.09
N ASN A 80 -5.22 -10.92 -8.68
CA ASN A 80 -4.00 -11.15 -7.90
C ASN A 80 -4.07 -10.40 -6.57
N LEU A 81 -3.67 -11.08 -5.50
CA LEU A 81 -3.45 -10.51 -4.18
C LEU A 81 -1.94 -10.47 -3.91
N VAL A 82 -1.39 -9.28 -3.74
CA VAL A 82 0.05 -9.07 -3.51
C VAL A 82 0.28 -8.64 -2.07
N LEU A 83 1.10 -9.39 -1.35
CA LEU A 83 1.48 -9.12 0.03
C LEU A 83 2.82 -8.37 0.04
N VAL A 84 2.80 -7.10 0.38
CA VAL A 84 3.97 -6.22 0.55
C VAL A 84 4.21 -5.95 2.03
N GLY A 85 3.13 -5.86 2.81
CA GLY A 85 3.20 -5.74 4.26
C GLY A 85 3.74 -7.02 4.90
N VAL A 86 4.59 -6.86 5.93
CA VAL A 86 5.19 -8.00 6.64
C VAL A 86 4.39 -8.27 7.91
N SER A 87 3.67 -9.38 7.92
CA SER A 87 2.96 -9.85 9.12
C SER A 87 3.93 -10.41 10.16
N PRO A 88 3.58 -10.41 11.45
CA PRO A 88 4.37 -11.07 12.50
C PRO A 88 4.61 -12.54 12.17
N GLN A 89 5.77 -13.07 12.58
CA GLN A 89 6.09 -14.49 12.40
C GLN A 89 5.04 -15.37 13.08
N GLY A 90 4.61 -16.42 12.39
CA GLY A 90 3.58 -17.34 12.88
C GLY A 90 2.15 -16.87 12.65
N SER A 91 1.95 -15.70 12.03
CA SER A 91 0.62 -15.27 11.61
C SER A 91 -0.01 -16.27 10.64
N ALA A 92 -1.28 -16.58 10.86
CA ALA A 92 -2.08 -17.39 9.96
C ALA A 92 -3.14 -16.53 9.27
N LEU A 93 -3.47 -16.89 8.04
CA LEU A 93 -4.50 -16.23 7.26
C LEU A 93 -5.67 -17.18 7.04
N PRO A 94 -6.86 -16.91 7.60
CA PRO A 94 -8.07 -17.62 7.22
C PRO A 94 -8.54 -17.11 5.85
N VAL A 95 -8.25 -17.88 4.81
CA VAL A 95 -8.80 -17.65 3.46
C VAL A 95 -9.89 -18.66 3.18
N ASP A 96 -10.94 -18.25 2.47
CA ASP A 96 -11.91 -19.15 1.92
C ASP A 96 -11.29 -19.89 0.72
N LEU A 97 -10.95 -21.15 0.91
CA LEU A 97 -10.34 -21.98 -0.13
C LEU A 97 -11.29 -22.23 -1.30
N TYR A 98 -12.61 -22.24 -1.05
CA TYR A 98 -13.60 -22.35 -2.10
C TYR A 98 -13.54 -21.14 -3.03
N ASP A 99 -13.53 -19.93 -2.47
CA ASP A 99 -13.42 -18.68 -3.22
C ASP A 99 -12.12 -18.63 -4.01
N PHE A 100 -10.98 -18.99 -3.39
CA PHE A 100 -9.68 -19.04 -4.07
C PHE A 100 -9.70 -19.99 -5.26
N HIS A 101 -10.29 -21.17 -5.09
CA HIS A 101 -10.40 -22.15 -6.16
C HIS A 101 -11.30 -21.68 -7.31
N TYR A 102 -12.53 -21.27 -6.99
CA TYR A 102 -13.52 -20.91 -8.02
C TYR A 102 -13.25 -19.59 -8.71
N LYS A 103 -12.63 -18.64 -8.00
CA LYS A 103 -12.21 -17.36 -8.59
C LYS A 103 -10.84 -17.43 -9.26
N GLU A 104 -10.13 -18.56 -9.19
CA GLU A 104 -8.76 -18.71 -9.74
C GLU A 104 -7.82 -17.57 -9.24
N ILE A 105 -7.88 -17.22 -7.94
CA ILE A 105 -7.09 -16.14 -7.36
C ILE A 105 -5.64 -16.58 -7.22
N THR A 106 -4.71 -15.70 -7.61
CA THR A 106 -3.29 -15.84 -7.33
C THR A 106 -2.91 -14.97 -6.14
N MET A 107 -2.18 -15.54 -5.16
CA MET A 107 -1.59 -14.78 -4.07
C MET A 107 -0.07 -14.89 -4.12
N SER A 108 0.62 -13.76 -3.98
CA SER A 108 2.08 -13.70 -4.01
C SER A 108 2.63 -12.77 -2.94
N GLY A 109 3.76 -13.13 -2.35
CA GLY A 109 4.53 -12.26 -1.47
C GLY A 109 5.58 -11.46 -2.24
N ALA A 110 5.88 -10.28 -1.77
CA ALA A 110 6.98 -9.45 -2.25
C ALA A 110 7.84 -9.05 -1.06
N PHE A 111 9.14 -9.35 -1.12
CA PHE A 111 10.06 -9.03 -0.03
C PHE A 111 11.42 -8.57 -0.55
N GLY A 112 11.93 -7.52 0.10
CA GLY A 112 13.24 -6.98 -0.18
C GLY A 112 13.35 -6.26 -1.53
N ALA A 113 14.54 -5.81 -1.84
CA ALA A 113 14.83 -5.14 -3.10
C ALA A 113 15.38 -6.13 -4.14
N GLY A 114 16.09 -7.17 -3.73
CA GLY A 114 16.68 -8.16 -4.64
C GLY A 114 17.25 -7.49 -5.90
N ASP A 115 16.98 -8.08 -7.04
CA ASP A 115 17.37 -7.53 -8.35
C ASP A 115 16.53 -6.29 -8.77
N ALA A 116 15.42 -6.01 -8.07
CA ALA A 116 14.54 -4.88 -8.37
C ALA A 116 15.09 -3.51 -7.92
N PHE A 117 16.21 -3.46 -7.18
CA PHE A 117 16.77 -2.20 -6.68
C PHE A 117 17.21 -1.27 -7.83
N GLY A 118 17.86 -1.81 -8.86
CA GLY A 118 18.23 -1.05 -10.05
C GLY A 118 17.00 -0.47 -10.77
N GLU A 119 15.99 -1.30 -11.04
CA GLU A 119 14.74 -0.84 -11.65
C GLU A 119 14.02 0.22 -10.80
N ALA A 120 14.08 0.11 -9.46
CA ALA A 120 13.51 1.09 -8.58
C ALA A 120 14.22 2.45 -8.72
N LEU A 121 15.55 2.48 -8.78
CA LEU A 121 16.33 3.70 -9.01
C LEU A 121 15.99 4.34 -10.36
N ASP A 122 15.89 3.53 -11.42
CA ASP A 122 15.53 4.01 -12.75
C ASP A 122 14.11 4.60 -12.82
N THR A 123 13.23 4.16 -11.91
CA THR A 123 11.83 4.62 -11.84
C THR A 123 11.69 5.93 -11.03
N LEU A 124 12.64 6.24 -10.13
CA LEU A 124 12.54 7.41 -9.25
C LEU A 124 12.35 8.76 -9.98
N PRO A 125 13.04 9.05 -11.09
CA PRO A 125 12.88 10.32 -11.80
C PRO A 125 11.46 10.57 -12.33
N ASP A 126 10.70 9.51 -12.56
CA ASP A 126 9.34 9.55 -13.09
C ASP A 126 8.27 9.78 -12.00
N LEU A 127 8.69 9.79 -10.73
CA LEU A 127 7.81 9.95 -9.58
C LEU A 127 7.99 11.33 -8.91
N ASN A 128 6.90 11.97 -8.57
CA ASN A 128 6.94 13.23 -7.83
C ASN A 128 7.02 12.98 -6.32
N PHE A 129 8.23 13.13 -5.76
CA PHE A 129 8.49 13.01 -4.31
C PHE A 129 8.40 14.31 -3.53
N THR A 130 7.93 15.41 -4.12
CA THR A 130 7.75 16.68 -3.42
C THR A 130 6.86 16.50 -2.19
N GLY A 131 7.32 16.96 -1.02
CA GLY A 131 6.57 16.88 0.24
C GLY A 131 6.54 15.49 0.90
N VAL A 132 7.17 14.47 0.34
CA VAL A 132 7.24 13.13 0.97
C VAL A 132 8.07 13.18 2.26
N VAL A 133 9.15 13.96 2.30
CA VAL A 133 9.95 14.16 3.51
C VAL A 133 9.20 15.11 4.43
N SER A 134 8.68 14.57 5.52
CA SER A 134 7.88 15.28 6.53
C SER A 134 8.74 15.99 7.58
N GLY A 135 10.01 15.60 7.69
CA GLY A 135 10.98 16.25 8.60
C GLY A 135 12.38 15.70 8.40
N ARG A 136 13.38 16.52 8.77
CA ARG A 136 14.78 16.17 8.80
C ARG A 136 15.29 16.38 10.22
N PHE A 137 16.14 15.48 10.69
CA PHE A 137 16.69 15.49 12.04
C PHE A 137 18.20 15.25 11.98
N PRO A 138 19.00 15.92 12.80
CA PRO A 138 20.40 15.58 12.96
C PRO A 138 20.54 14.20 13.63
N LEU A 139 21.74 13.63 13.58
CA LEU A 139 22.02 12.29 14.10
C LEU A 139 21.66 12.14 15.58
N GLU A 140 21.90 13.17 16.38
CA GLU A 140 21.66 13.19 17.82
C GLU A 140 20.17 13.09 18.18
N GLN A 141 19.28 13.47 17.25
CA GLN A 141 17.83 13.42 17.41
C GLN A 141 17.18 12.17 16.78
N THR A 142 17.96 11.14 16.49
CA THR A 142 17.44 9.91 15.87
C THR A 142 16.33 9.26 16.70
N ALA A 143 16.44 9.27 18.03
CA ALA A 143 15.42 8.71 18.92
C ALA A 143 14.08 9.47 18.79
N ASP A 144 14.13 10.80 18.79
CA ASP A 144 12.95 11.66 18.63
C ASP A 144 12.29 11.44 17.27
N ALA A 145 13.10 11.34 16.21
CA ALA A 145 12.60 11.05 14.86
C ALA A 145 11.90 9.70 14.76
N LEU A 146 12.41 8.67 15.44
CA LEU A 146 11.78 7.35 15.50
C LEU A 146 10.46 7.40 16.27
N GLU A 147 10.40 8.10 17.39
CA GLU A 147 9.17 8.26 18.18
C GLU A 147 8.10 9.00 17.38
N ILE A 148 8.43 10.10 16.74
CA ILE A 148 7.53 10.86 15.87
C ILE A 148 7.02 9.98 14.72
N SER A 149 7.92 9.20 14.10
CA SER A 149 7.56 8.28 13.01
C SER A 149 6.62 7.19 13.48
N ALA A 150 6.86 6.61 14.66
CA ALA A 150 6.01 5.58 15.26
C ALA A 150 4.62 6.12 15.62
N GLY A 151 4.49 7.40 15.96
CA GLY A 151 3.23 8.08 16.17
C GLY A 151 2.35 8.23 14.91
N GLY A 152 2.87 7.83 13.75
CA GLY A 152 2.11 7.80 12.50
C GLY A 152 1.88 9.16 11.85
N ASN A 153 2.48 10.23 12.37
CA ASN A 153 2.40 11.55 11.80
C ASN A 153 3.38 11.69 10.62
N GLY A 154 2.90 12.19 9.49
CA GLY A 154 3.72 12.38 8.29
C GLY A 154 3.94 11.10 7.47
N VAL A 155 4.81 11.19 6.46
CA VAL A 155 5.07 10.15 5.48
C VAL A 155 6.46 9.54 5.64
N LYS A 156 7.50 10.37 5.63
CA LYS A 156 8.91 9.96 5.74
C LYS A 156 9.70 10.96 6.55
N TYR A 157 10.48 10.48 7.50
CA TYR A 157 11.47 11.26 8.24
C TYR A 157 12.87 10.85 7.83
N MET A 158 13.77 11.81 7.74
CA MET A 158 15.16 11.59 7.34
C MET A 158 16.11 12.01 8.45
N ILE A 159 17.15 11.23 8.65
CA ILE A 159 18.31 11.63 9.46
C ILE A 159 19.34 12.21 8.50
N ALA A 160 19.80 13.42 8.80
CA ALA A 160 20.84 14.16 8.06
C ALA A 160 22.07 14.31 8.96
N PRO A 161 23.03 13.37 8.90
CA PRO A 161 24.14 13.33 9.87
C PRO A 161 25.14 14.49 9.76
N HIS A 162 25.10 15.27 8.69
CA HIS A 162 26.08 16.29 8.34
C HIS A 162 25.48 17.68 8.10
N ASP A 163 24.22 17.89 8.50
CA ASP A 163 23.57 19.21 8.45
C ASP A 163 23.80 20.00 9.73
#